data_71ce0506073b35aebf5456430035e25c
#
_entry.id   71ce0506073b35aebf5456430035e25c
#
_cell.length_a   1.000
_cell.length_b   1.000
_cell.length_c   1.000
_cell.angle_alpha   90.00
_cell.angle_beta   90.00
_cell.angle_gamma   90.00
#
_symmetry.space_group_name_H-M   'P 1'
#
loop_
_entity.id
_entity.type
_entity.pdbx_description
1 polymer ?
#
loop_
_entity_poly.entity_id
_entity_poly.type
_entity_poly.pdbx_seq_one_letter_code
_entity_poly.pdbx_strand_id
1 'polypeptide(L)'
;MRKVGIPMGRLCTIVVTLGTAFVAVAASAQGPCEQIAAACRTAGFVQGGTKGGNGLYLDCIQPLMQEVERPRRAARTLPQVDPQVLAACRQQDPGFGQLRARRASADAVQSAPTPAVANPSGHPNIVFILTDDLAWNLVRFMPHVLQMQKEGITFANYFVTDSLCCPSRSSIFTGRYPHDTGVFRNTGDDGGYLAFVKRGNQRATFATALSAAGYRTAMMGKYLNGYFPAKHRPEPGWTTWAVAGHGYAEFTYALNQDGRVVHYGERPEDYLTDVLAGLGARFIRQSAGAPFLLEIATFAPHAPYTPAPRDANAFPDLRAPRTPAFDSQPDANAAKWLTVHTQLSRTDIAAIDRDFRKRAQSVLAVDALIGELQAAVAAIGAQDNTYFVFSSDNGYHMGEHRLMPGKMTAYDTDIHVPLIVTGPSVPAGVVVDEVAENVDLCPTFTELGKAAALPSIDGRSLVPLLRGQKVTDWRAFALVEHRGPHKDPTDPDAPAMRSGNPITYEAIRAKASVYVEYEDGEREFHDLATDPDELRNTFAALPEIEKAALHAAVEAVKNCHDAKSCAAANGPGRAKTLR
;
A
#
# COMPACT_ATOMS: atom_id res chain seq x y z
N MET A 1 -71.27 -45.81 1.39
CA MET A 1 -72.45 -46.43 0.72
C MET A 1 -72.29 -46.28 -0.79
N ARG A 2 -72.53 -47.41 -1.49
CA ARG A 2 -72.67 -47.61 -2.94
C ARG A 2 -71.39 -47.46 -3.79
N LYS A 3 -70.90 -48.53 -4.07
CA LYS A 3 -70.56 -49.42 -5.19
C LYS A 3 -71.30 -49.13 -6.50
N VAL A 4 -70.61 -49.36 -7.62
CA VAL A 4 -70.94 -49.93 -8.93
C VAL A 4 -70.04 -49.25 -9.96
N GLY A 5 -69.31 -49.83 -10.88
CA GLY A 5 -69.24 -51.21 -11.40
C GLY A 5 -68.54 -51.09 -12.77
N ILE A 6 -67.70 -52.01 -13.08
CA ILE A 6 -66.94 -52.17 -14.34
C ILE A 6 -67.87 -52.64 -15.48
N PRO A 7 -67.54 -52.38 -16.78
CA PRO A 7 -67.34 -53.57 -17.63
C PRO A 7 -66.06 -53.56 -18.50
N MET A 8 -65.54 -54.74 -18.68
CA MET A 8 -64.53 -55.25 -19.61
C MET A 8 -64.87 -55.03 -21.09
N GLY A 9 -63.82 -54.86 -21.88
CA GLY A 9 -63.97 -54.94 -23.33
C GLY A 9 -62.68 -54.88 -24.16
N ARG A 10 -62.13 -55.99 -24.50
CA ARG A 10 -61.35 -56.43 -25.70
C ARG A 10 -59.85 -56.09 -25.80
N LEU A 11 -59.10 -57.17 -25.75
CA LEU A 11 -57.73 -57.35 -26.26
C LEU A 11 -57.60 -56.90 -27.72
N CYS A 12 -56.58 -56.13 -27.99
CA CYS A 12 -55.98 -56.01 -29.31
C CYS A 12 -54.47 -56.09 -29.18
N THR A 13 -53.94 -57.18 -29.71
CA THR A 13 -52.52 -57.55 -29.70
C THR A 13 -51.80 -56.65 -30.71
N ILE A 14 -50.93 -55.78 -30.26
CA ILE A 14 -49.99 -55.00 -31.12
C ILE A 14 -48.58 -55.47 -30.79
N VAL A 15 -47.90 -56.03 -31.79
CA VAL A 15 -46.48 -56.40 -31.78
C VAL A 15 -45.69 -55.11 -31.73
N VAL A 16 -44.92 -54.87 -30.63
CA VAL A 16 -43.99 -53.79 -30.52
C VAL A 16 -42.61 -54.32 -30.84
N THR A 17 -42.10 -53.92 -32.00
CA THR A 17 -40.68 -54.07 -32.36
C THR A 17 -39.86 -53.11 -31.49
N LEU A 18 -38.96 -53.65 -30.65
CA LEU A 18 -37.96 -52.88 -29.92
C LEU A 18 -36.98 -52.25 -30.91
N GLY A 19 -37.16 -50.96 -31.17
CA GLY A 19 -36.13 -50.10 -31.75
C GLY A 19 -35.23 -49.58 -30.62
N THR A 20 -34.00 -50.05 -30.53
CA THR A 20 -32.96 -49.49 -29.66
C THR A 20 -32.59 -48.11 -30.16
N ALA A 21 -33.18 -47.07 -29.55
CA ALA A 21 -32.71 -45.68 -29.75
C ALA A 21 -31.41 -45.49 -28.96
N PHE A 22 -30.28 -45.51 -29.65
CA PHE A 22 -29.03 -44.96 -29.13
C PHE A 22 -29.21 -43.46 -28.91
N VAL A 23 -29.38 -43.04 -27.64
CA VAL A 23 -29.19 -41.68 -27.25
C VAL A 23 -27.69 -41.42 -27.33
N ALA A 24 -27.23 -40.80 -28.39
CA ALA A 24 -25.89 -40.25 -28.48
C ALA A 24 -25.84 -39.07 -27.49
N VAL A 25 -25.28 -39.32 -26.29
CA VAL A 25 -24.80 -38.22 -25.42
C VAL A 25 -23.68 -37.55 -26.20
N ALA A 26 -23.93 -36.32 -26.66
CA ALA A 26 -22.89 -35.50 -27.23
C ALA A 26 -21.84 -35.25 -26.14
N ALA A 27 -20.73 -35.97 -26.22
CA ALA A 27 -19.53 -35.67 -25.46
C ALA A 27 -19.09 -34.27 -25.92
N SER A 28 -19.18 -33.28 -25.05
CA SER A 28 -18.56 -31.97 -25.26
C SER A 28 -17.07 -32.24 -25.51
N ALA A 29 -16.59 -31.90 -26.71
CA ALA A 29 -15.19 -32.14 -27.09
C ALA A 29 -14.33 -31.30 -26.16
N GLN A 30 -13.69 -31.92 -25.16
CA GLN A 30 -12.71 -31.25 -24.29
C GLN A 30 -11.56 -30.74 -25.16
N GLY A 31 -11.17 -29.49 -24.96
CA GLY A 31 -10.02 -28.93 -25.67
C GLY A 31 -8.73 -29.72 -25.39
N PRO A 32 -7.72 -29.70 -26.27
CA PRO A 32 -6.53 -30.54 -26.18
C PRO A 32 -5.78 -30.38 -24.85
N CYS A 33 -5.71 -29.17 -24.29
CA CYS A 33 -5.05 -28.93 -22.99
C CYS A 33 -5.85 -29.55 -21.82
N GLU A 34 -7.19 -29.57 -21.88
CA GLU A 34 -8.02 -30.20 -20.87
C GLU A 34 -7.94 -31.76 -20.97
N GLN A 35 -7.75 -32.31 -22.15
CA GLN A 35 -7.49 -33.74 -22.33
C GLN A 35 -6.20 -34.18 -21.63
N ILE A 36 -5.12 -33.38 -21.71
CA ILE A 36 -3.85 -33.60 -21.00
C ILE A 36 -4.07 -33.54 -19.48
N ALA A 37 -4.76 -32.51 -19.00
CA ALA A 37 -5.08 -32.40 -17.58
C ALA A 37 -5.96 -33.54 -17.06
N ALA A 38 -6.92 -34.03 -17.86
CA ALA A 38 -7.77 -35.16 -17.54
C ALA A 38 -6.97 -36.46 -17.48
N ALA A 39 -6.05 -36.69 -18.42
CA ALA A 39 -5.16 -37.85 -18.41
C ALA A 39 -4.29 -37.88 -17.14
N CYS A 40 -3.73 -36.75 -16.75
CA CYS A 40 -2.96 -36.62 -15.50
C CYS A 40 -3.82 -36.92 -14.25
N ARG A 41 -5.04 -36.40 -14.20
CA ARG A 41 -5.98 -36.69 -13.08
C ARG A 41 -6.32 -38.17 -13.02
N THR A 42 -6.59 -38.81 -14.16
CA THR A 42 -6.87 -40.24 -14.26
C THR A 42 -5.67 -41.10 -13.81
N ALA A 43 -4.45 -40.66 -14.08
CA ALA A 43 -3.22 -41.26 -13.59
C ALA A 43 -2.98 -41.01 -12.07
N GLY A 44 -3.89 -40.31 -11.40
CA GLY A 44 -3.89 -40.06 -9.95
C GLY A 44 -3.02 -38.92 -9.50
N PHE A 45 -2.68 -37.98 -10.39
CA PHE A 45 -2.07 -36.73 -9.99
C PHE A 45 -3.16 -35.74 -9.54
N VAL A 46 -2.93 -35.04 -8.41
CA VAL A 46 -3.92 -34.18 -7.76
C VAL A 46 -3.41 -32.76 -7.62
N GLN A 47 -4.30 -31.79 -7.66
CA GLN A 47 -3.96 -30.41 -7.42
C GLN A 47 -3.45 -30.24 -5.98
N GLY A 48 -2.30 -29.56 -5.78
CA GLY A 48 -1.68 -29.40 -4.46
C GLY A 48 -0.82 -30.57 -3.98
N GLY A 49 -0.78 -31.69 -4.70
CA GLY A 49 -0.05 -32.92 -4.30
C GLY A 49 1.47 -32.91 -4.47
N THR A 50 2.08 -31.79 -4.76
CA THR A 50 3.52 -31.67 -5.10
C THR A 50 4.47 -32.13 -3.98
N LYS A 51 4.12 -31.93 -2.70
CA LYS A 51 4.92 -32.41 -1.56
C LYS A 51 4.97 -33.97 -1.50
N GLY A 52 3.92 -34.63 -1.96
CA GLY A 52 3.83 -36.11 -2.05
C GLY A 52 4.32 -36.66 -3.37
N GLY A 53 4.87 -35.89 -4.29
CA GLY A 53 5.34 -36.30 -5.60
C GLY A 53 4.19 -36.73 -6.57
N ASN A 54 2.98 -36.26 -6.33
CA ASN A 54 1.80 -36.54 -7.17
C ASN A 54 1.04 -35.25 -7.54
N GLY A 55 1.74 -34.10 -7.62
CA GLY A 55 1.17 -32.81 -8.01
C GLY A 55 0.74 -32.80 -9.48
N LEU A 56 -0.51 -32.44 -9.74
CA LEU A 56 -1.10 -32.43 -11.08
C LEU A 56 -0.25 -31.61 -12.08
N TYR A 57 0.22 -30.44 -11.66
CA TYR A 57 0.93 -29.54 -12.55
C TYR A 57 2.43 -29.85 -12.64
N LEU A 58 3.16 -29.83 -11.52
CA LEU A 58 4.62 -29.95 -11.48
C LEU A 58 5.14 -31.38 -11.73
N ASP A 59 4.35 -32.39 -11.37
CA ASP A 59 4.79 -33.79 -11.45
C ASP A 59 4.15 -34.56 -12.63
N CYS A 60 3.16 -33.96 -13.37
CA CYS A 60 2.53 -34.54 -14.53
C CYS A 60 2.45 -33.59 -15.76
N ILE A 61 1.67 -32.54 -15.70
CA ILE A 61 1.42 -31.69 -16.89
C ILE A 61 2.74 -31.05 -17.40
N GLN A 62 3.54 -30.48 -16.54
CA GLN A 62 4.79 -29.84 -16.93
C GLN A 62 5.79 -30.82 -17.59
N PRO A 63 6.10 -32.02 -17.02
CA PRO A 63 6.97 -32.97 -17.68
C PRO A 63 6.46 -33.43 -19.05
N LEU A 64 5.14 -33.64 -19.22
CA LEU A 64 4.55 -34.03 -20.51
C LEU A 64 4.69 -32.89 -21.56
N MET A 65 4.45 -31.65 -21.16
CA MET A 65 4.48 -30.51 -22.09
C MET A 65 5.91 -30.09 -22.45
N GLN A 66 6.87 -30.29 -21.57
CA GLN A 66 8.28 -29.95 -21.79
C GLN A 66 9.12 -31.11 -22.33
N GLU A 67 8.53 -32.31 -22.50
CA GLU A 67 9.24 -33.51 -22.95
C GLU A 67 10.46 -33.86 -22.08
N VAL A 68 10.36 -33.55 -20.77
CA VAL A 68 11.44 -33.85 -19.83
C VAL A 68 11.13 -35.12 -19.04
N GLU A 69 12.19 -35.75 -18.56
CA GLU A 69 12.04 -36.93 -17.69
C GLU A 69 11.24 -36.56 -16.44
N ARG A 70 10.49 -37.57 -15.95
CA ARG A 70 9.72 -37.47 -14.72
C ARG A 70 10.61 -37.00 -13.57
N PRO A 71 10.21 -36.00 -12.76
CA PRO A 71 10.97 -35.60 -11.59
C PRO A 71 11.26 -36.79 -10.67
N ARG A 72 12.50 -36.91 -10.16
CA ARG A 72 12.90 -38.02 -9.25
C ARG A 72 11.99 -38.18 -8.04
N ARG A 73 11.34 -37.11 -7.60
CA ARG A 73 10.36 -37.08 -6.50
C ARG A 73 8.96 -37.57 -6.89
N ALA A 74 8.67 -37.73 -8.19
CA ALA A 74 7.31 -38.07 -8.63
C ALA A 74 6.95 -39.50 -8.22
N ALA A 75 5.86 -39.64 -7.45
CA ALA A 75 5.40 -40.91 -6.91
C ALA A 75 4.63 -41.76 -7.92
N ARG A 76 4.22 -41.21 -9.08
CA ARG A 76 3.39 -41.85 -10.09
C ARG A 76 4.01 -41.79 -11.48
N THR A 77 3.67 -42.76 -12.33
CA THR A 77 4.10 -42.80 -13.73
C THR A 77 3.29 -41.80 -14.56
N LEU A 78 3.95 -41.11 -15.49
CA LEU A 78 3.27 -40.20 -16.42
C LEU A 78 2.31 -40.96 -17.32
N PRO A 79 1.10 -40.45 -17.59
CA PRO A 79 0.19 -41.08 -18.58
C PRO A 79 0.77 -40.94 -19.99
N GLN A 80 0.46 -41.87 -20.85
CA GLN A 80 0.71 -41.72 -22.27
C GLN A 80 -0.36 -40.82 -22.87
N VAL A 81 0.05 -39.75 -23.51
CA VAL A 81 -0.82 -38.78 -24.20
C VAL A 81 -0.39 -38.73 -25.66
N ASP A 82 -1.38 -38.72 -26.56
CA ASP A 82 -1.12 -38.63 -27.99
C ASP A 82 -0.26 -37.40 -28.34
N PRO A 83 0.85 -37.57 -29.06
CA PRO A 83 1.70 -36.45 -29.48
C PRO A 83 0.95 -35.35 -30.26
N GLN A 84 -0.11 -35.68 -30.99
CA GLN A 84 -0.96 -34.73 -31.68
C GLN A 84 -1.76 -33.85 -30.70
N VAL A 85 -2.22 -34.41 -29.59
CA VAL A 85 -2.91 -33.66 -28.52
C VAL A 85 -1.94 -32.72 -27.79
N LEU A 86 -0.70 -33.18 -27.56
CA LEU A 86 0.35 -32.30 -26.97
C LEU A 86 0.68 -31.16 -27.90
N ALA A 87 0.86 -31.42 -29.19
CA ALA A 87 1.13 -30.38 -30.20
C ALA A 87 -0.03 -29.41 -30.35
N ALA A 88 -1.27 -29.88 -30.39
CA ALA A 88 -2.46 -29.03 -30.47
C ALA A 88 -2.64 -28.16 -29.22
N CYS A 89 -2.33 -28.69 -28.05
CA CYS A 89 -2.34 -27.91 -26.80
C CYS A 89 -1.26 -26.82 -26.83
N ARG A 90 -0.04 -27.09 -27.29
CA ARG A 90 1.02 -26.08 -27.45
C ARG A 90 0.63 -24.96 -28.42
N GLN A 91 -0.12 -25.29 -29.47
CA GLN A 91 -0.63 -24.26 -30.38
C GLN A 91 -1.76 -23.44 -29.76
N GLN A 92 -2.65 -24.07 -28.99
CA GLN A 92 -3.79 -23.43 -28.36
C GLN A 92 -3.39 -22.59 -27.14
N ASP A 93 -2.47 -23.09 -26.30
CA ASP A 93 -1.95 -22.42 -25.10
C ASP A 93 -0.44 -22.70 -24.95
N PRO A 94 0.42 -21.86 -25.56
CA PRO A 94 1.87 -22.01 -25.48
C PRO A 94 2.44 -21.95 -24.05
N GLY A 95 1.67 -21.40 -23.09
CA GLY A 95 2.03 -21.33 -21.68
C GLY A 95 1.61 -22.54 -20.85
N PHE A 96 0.78 -23.43 -21.40
CA PHE A 96 0.30 -24.60 -20.70
C PHE A 96 1.46 -25.59 -20.44
N GLY A 97 1.67 -25.95 -19.18
CA GLY A 97 2.77 -26.82 -18.78
C GLY A 97 4.14 -26.14 -18.61
N GLN A 98 4.24 -24.85 -18.80
CA GLN A 98 5.43 -24.10 -18.36
C GLN A 98 5.27 -23.72 -16.89
N LEU A 99 6.34 -23.83 -16.08
CA LEU A 99 6.39 -23.14 -14.79
C LEU A 99 6.05 -21.69 -15.08
N ARG A 100 5.02 -21.14 -14.45
CA ARG A 100 4.72 -19.72 -14.54
C ARG A 100 5.94 -18.91 -14.08
N ALA A 101 6.93 -18.79 -14.95
CA ALA A 101 7.66 -17.57 -15.08
C ALA A 101 6.63 -16.60 -15.68
N ARG A 102 5.95 -15.86 -14.79
CA ARG A 102 5.07 -14.72 -15.10
C ARG A 102 4.11 -14.94 -16.29
N ARG A 103 2.83 -15.06 -16.01
CA ARG A 103 1.80 -14.51 -16.89
C ARG A 103 1.90 -12.97 -16.90
N ALA A 104 3.02 -12.46 -17.40
CA ALA A 104 3.16 -11.10 -17.87
C ALA A 104 3.33 -11.08 -19.40
N SER A 105 3.24 -12.22 -20.10
CA SER A 105 3.49 -12.31 -21.54
C SER A 105 2.57 -13.24 -22.34
N ALA A 106 1.41 -13.65 -21.78
CA ALA A 106 0.44 -14.44 -22.54
C ALA A 106 -0.70 -13.62 -23.18
N ASP A 107 -0.75 -12.29 -22.94
CA ASP A 107 -1.58 -11.35 -23.71
C ASP A 107 -0.76 -10.51 -24.70
N ALA A 108 0.52 -10.83 -24.90
CA ALA A 108 1.30 -10.33 -26.02
C ALA A 108 1.05 -11.18 -27.30
N VAL A 109 -0.21 -11.37 -27.65
CA VAL A 109 -0.54 -11.30 -29.07
C VAL A 109 -0.18 -9.87 -29.46
N GLN A 110 0.79 -9.72 -30.36
CA GLN A 110 1.02 -8.49 -31.07
C GLN A 110 -0.28 -8.04 -31.77
N SER A 111 -1.22 -7.53 -30.99
CA SER A 111 -2.14 -6.55 -31.49
C SER A 111 -1.27 -5.32 -31.74
N ALA A 112 -1.27 -4.83 -32.97
CA ALA A 112 -0.82 -3.48 -33.27
C ALA A 112 -1.27 -2.56 -32.13
N PRO A 113 -0.45 -1.58 -31.68
CA PRO A 113 -0.81 -0.73 -30.57
C PRO A 113 -2.24 -0.28 -30.77
N THR A 114 -3.13 -0.69 -29.90
CA THR A 114 -4.52 -0.18 -29.91
C THR A 114 -4.35 1.33 -29.86
N PRO A 115 -4.90 2.08 -30.82
CA PRO A 115 -4.73 3.53 -30.81
C PRO A 115 -5.12 4.01 -29.42
N ALA A 116 -4.25 4.79 -28.79
CA ALA A 116 -4.47 5.35 -27.47
C ALA A 116 -5.90 5.85 -27.41
N VAL A 117 -6.72 5.26 -26.54
CA VAL A 117 -8.11 5.73 -26.37
C VAL A 117 -7.95 7.08 -25.71
N ALA A 118 -7.99 8.14 -26.52
CA ALA A 118 -7.82 9.50 -26.04
C ALA A 118 -8.82 9.74 -24.92
N ASN A 119 -8.32 10.15 -23.76
CA ASN A 119 -9.17 10.71 -22.71
C ASN A 119 -9.64 12.09 -23.20
N PRO A 120 -10.89 12.23 -23.67
CA PRO A 120 -11.35 13.48 -24.30
C PRO A 120 -11.44 14.63 -23.30
N SER A 121 -11.40 14.36 -22.00
CA SER A 121 -11.49 15.40 -20.96
C SER A 121 -10.17 16.16 -20.79
N GLY A 122 -9.03 15.62 -21.24
CA GLY A 122 -7.69 16.19 -21.00
C GLY A 122 -7.30 16.24 -19.51
N HIS A 123 -7.95 15.47 -18.68
CA HIS A 123 -7.62 15.30 -17.26
C HIS A 123 -6.59 14.18 -17.11
N PRO A 124 -5.49 14.35 -16.36
CA PRO A 124 -4.52 13.28 -16.14
C PRO A 124 -5.10 12.19 -15.25
N ASN A 125 -4.58 10.97 -15.38
CA ASN A 125 -4.82 9.93 -14.40
C ASN A 125 -3.87 10.09 -13.21
N ILE A 126 -4.27 9.55 -12.07
CA ILE A 126 -3.47 9.55 -10.85
C ILE A 126 -3.43 8.12 -10.30
N VAL A 127 -2.23 7.58 -10.12
CA VAL A 127 -1.97 6.32 -9.42
C VAL A 127 -1.19 6.66 -8.16
N PHE A 128 -1.80 6.49 -7.00
CA PHE A 128 -1.21 6.74 -5.70
C PHE A 128 -0.92 5.42 -4.99
N ILE A 129 0.33 5.16 -4.68
CA ILE A 129 0.78 3.99 -3.93
C ILE A 129 1.22 4.47 -2.56
N LEU A 130 0.49 4.05 -1.52
CA LEU A 130 0.74 4.39 -0.13
C LEU A 130 1.14 3.14 0.64
N THR A 131 2.36 3.10 1.15
CA THR A 131 2.83 2.00 2.01
C THR A 131 2.51 2.26 3.47
N ASP A 132 2.62 1.22 4.29
CA ASP A 132 2.37 1.25 5.73
C ASP A 132 3.68 1.02 6.49
N ASP A 133 4.12 2.00 7.29
CA ASP A 133 5.38 1.94 8.04
C ASP A 133 6.66 1.91 7.19
N LEU A 134 6.74 2.52 6.02
CA LEU A 134 7.93 2.45 5.18
C LEU A 134 8.90 3.60 5.45
N ALA A 135 10.06 3.28 6.03
CA ALA A 135 11.17 4.22 6.18
C ALA A 135 12.03 4.30 4.90
N TRP A 136 12.73 5.42 4.69
CA TRP A 136 13.59 5.69 3.54
C TRP A 136 14.62 4.59 3.25
N ASN A 137 15.16 3.95 4.29
CA ASN A 137 16.18 2.92 4.17
C ASN A 137 15.74 1.66 3.42
N LEU A 138 14.42 1.47 3.19
CA LEU A 138 13.85 0.37 2.41
C LEU A 138 13.75 0.67 0.90
N VAL A 139 13.73 1.94 0.48
CA VAL A 139 13.60 2.35 -0.93
C VAL A 139 14.70 1.75 -1.81
N ARG A 140 15.91 1.57 -1.28
CA ARG A 140 17.04 0.95 -2.00
C ARG A 140 16.79 -0.48 -2.48
N PHE A 141 15.80 -1.17 -1.95
CA PHE A 141 15.39 -2.52 -2.36
C PHE A 141 14.26 -2.53 -3.39
N MET A 142 13.83 -1.36 -3.88
CA MET A 142 12.68 -1.16 -4.74
C MET A 142 13.08 -0.61 -6.11
N PRO A 143 13.48 -1.47 -7.08
CA PRO A 143 13.98 -1.03 -8.40
C PRO A 143 13.03 -0.12 -9.17
N HIS A 144 11.70 -0.36 -9.15
CA HIS A 144 10.74 0.50 -9.82
C HIS A 144 10.63 1.87 -9.15
N VAL A 145 10.68 1.93 -7.82
CA VAL A 145 10.73 3.20 -7.07
C VAL A 145 12.02 3.97 -7.39
N LEU A 146 13.18 3.28 -7.43
CA LEU A 146 14.45 3.89 -7.83
C LEU A 146 14.42 4.38 -9.30
N GLN A 147 13.66 3.72 -10.16
CA GLN A 147 13.45 4.20 -11.53
C GLN A 147 12.54 5.43 -11.54
N MET A 148 11.47 5.46 -10.73
CA MET A 148 10.64 6.66 -10.56
C MET A 148 11.46 7.88 -10.08
N GLN A 149 12.46 7.70 -9.20
CA GLN A 149 13.36 8.78 -8.79
C GLN A 149 14.16 9.37 -9.96
N LYS A 150 14.59 8.52 -10.89
CA LYS A 150 15.34 8.96 -12.09
C LYS A 150 14.44 9.63 -13.13
N GLU A 151 13.18 9.25 -13.20
CA GLU A 151 12.21 9.71 -14.20
C GLU A 151 11.36 10.88 -13.72
N GLY A 152 11.43 11.23 -12.44
CA GLY A 152 10.57 12.23 -11.84
C GLY A 152 11.24 13.06 -10.75
N ILE A 153 10.44 13.51 -9.81
CA ILE A 153 10.83 14.34 -8.66
C ILE A 153 10.87 13.49 -7.40
N THR A 154 11.91 13.71 -6.59
CA THR A 154 12.03 13.24 -5.21
C THR A 154 12.00 14.43 -4.26
N PHE A 155 11.11 14.43 -3.28
CA PHE A 155 11.09 15.44 -2.22
C PHE A 155 12.07 15.04 -1.11
N ALA A 156 13.08 15.87 -0.88
CA ALA A 156 14.11 15.63 0.13
C ALA A 156 13.62 15.89 1.56
N ASN A 157 12.60 16.72 1.72
CA ASN A 157 12.06 17.16 3.01
C ASN A 157 10.53 16.98 3.01
N TYR A 158 10.07 15.74 2.99
CA TYR A 158 8.65 15.40 3.05
C TYR A 158 8.34 14.66 4.34
N PHE A 159 7.40 15.21 5.12
CA PHE A 159 7.08 14.76 6.46
C PHE A 159 5.60 14.41 6.62
N VAL A 160 5.32 13.62 7.65
CA VAL A 160 3.95 13.26 8.02
C VAL A 160 3.46 14.12 9.18
N THR A 161 2.16 14.40 9.21
CA THR A 161 1.50 15.21 10.26
C THR A 161 1.39 14.48 11.60
N ASP A 162 1.52 13.18 11.62
CA ASP A 162 1.64 12.30 12.80
C ASP A 162 2.33 11.01 12.35
N SER A 163 3.24 10.48 13.15
CA SER A 163 3.90 9.20 12.90
C SER A 163 3.04 7.99 13.30
N LEU A 164 1.74 8.06 13.02
CA LEU A 164 0.74 7.01 13.27
C LEU A 164 -0.26 6.92 12.13
N CYS A 165 -0.68 5.69 11.78
CA CYS A 165 -1.45 5.38 10.58
C CYS A 165 -2.73 6.23 10.41
N CYS A 166 -3.68 6.18 11.34
CA CYS A 166 -4.98 6.85 11.16
C CYS A 166 -4.91 8.37 11.11
N PRO A 167 -4.20 9.07 12.01
CA PRO A 167 -4.09 10.54 11.90
C PRO A 167 -3.42 10.94 10.59
N SER A 168 -2.28 10.32 10.24
CA SER A 168 -1.58 10.58 8.98
C SER A 168 -2.48 10.36 7.76
N ARG A 169 -3.14 9.19 7.66
CA ARG A 169 -4.05 8.88 6.54
C ARG A 169 -5.25 9.83 6.50
N SER A 170 -5.77 10.24 7.65
CA SER A 170 -6.85 11.24 7.73
C SER A 170 -6.42 12.58 7.14
N SER A 171 -5.18 13.00 7.42
CA SER A 171 -4.58 14.21 6.83
C SER A 171 -4.38 14.07 5.32
N ILE A 172 -3.89 12.91 4.84
CA ILE A 172 -3.76 12.62 3.40
C ILE A 172 -5.12 12.76 2.69
N PHE A 173 -6.17 12.13 3.23
CA PHE A 173 -7.49 12.14 2.59
C PHE A 173 -8.12 13.54 2.54
N THR A 174 -7.97 14.32 3.59
CA THR A 174 -8.72 15.58 3.77
C THR A 174 -7.94 16.84 3.45
N GLY A 175 -6.60 16.79 3.45
CA GLY A 175 -5.74 17.96 3.37
C GLY A 175 -5.75 18.80 4.65
N ARG A 176 -6.06 18.19 5.81
CA ARG A 176 -6.24 18.86 7.10
C ARG A 176 -5.35 18.24 8.16
N TYR A 177 -4.84 19.07 9.05
CA TYR A 177 -4.05 18.61 10.19
C TYR A 177 -4.86 17.75 11.17
N PRO A 178 -4.22 16.95 12.04
CA PRO A 178 -4.90 16.17 13.08
C PRO A 178 -5.84 16.99 13.97
N HIS A 179 -5.46 18.22 14.35
CA HIS A 179 -6.31 19.11 15.16
C HIS A 179 -7.61 19.51 14.44
N ASP A 180 -7.62 19.53 13.10
CA ASP A 180 -8.80 19.87 12.30
C ASP A 180 -9.59 18.64 11.84
N THR A 181 -8.93 17.50 11.60
CA THR A 181 -9.64 16.22 11.39
C THR A 181 -10.25 15.69 12.66
N GLY A 182 -9.66 16.02 13.82
CA GLY A 182 -9.97 15.48 15.13
C GLY A 182 -9.67 13.98 15.25
N VAL A 183 -8.80 13.44 14.39
CA VAL A 183 -8.31 12.05 14.44
C VAL A 183 -6.87 12.09 14.88
N PHE A 184 -6.59 11.64 16.09
CA PHE A 184 -5.26 11.67 16.72
C PHE A 184 -4.72 10.27 17.05
N ARG A 185 -5.57 9.22 16.94
CA ARG A 185 -5.24 7.85 17.31
C ARG A 185 -5.82 6.86 16.30
N ASN A 186 -5.43 5.60 16.43
CA ASN A 186 -6.01 4.51 15.65
C ASN A 186 -7.33 4.00 16.24
N THR A 187 -7.56 4.22 17.54
CA THR A 187 -8.71 3.70 18.30
C THR A 187 -9.22 4.75 19.29
N GLY A 188 -10.38 4.49 19.90
CA GLY A 188 -10.98 5.38 20.88
C GLY A 188 -11.87 6.47 20.26
N ASP A 189 -12.26 7.45 21.08
CA ASP A 189 -13.22 8.50 20.69
C ASP A 189 -12.64 9.52 19.71
N ASP A 190 -11.33 9.66 19.69
CA ASP A 190 -10.55 10.55 18.82
C ASP A 190 -9.67 9.77 17.83
N GLY A 191 -10.03 8.51 17.55
CA GLY A 191 -9.19 7.63 16.73
C GLY A 191 -9.94 6.78 15.72
N GLY A 192 -9.20 6.36 14.71
CA GLY A 192 -9.63 5.38 13.73
C GLY A 192 -10.77 5.81 12.81
N TYR A 193 -11.26 4.83 12.08
CA TYR A 193 -12.36 4.99 11.12
C TYR A 193 -13.61 5.61 11.75
N LEU A 194 -13.96 5.19 12.99
CA LEU A 194 -15.19 5.68 13.63
C LEU A 194 -15.10 7.17 13.97
N ALA A 195 -13.97 7.65 14.47
CA ALA A 195 -13.77 9.08 14.73
C ALA A 195 -13.81 9.87 13.41
N PHE A 196 -13.14 9.38 12.36
CA PHE A 196 -13.13 10.00 11.03
C PHE A 196 -14.54 10.19 10.47
N VAL A 197 -15.37 9.15 10.51
CA VAL A 197 -16.77 9.19 10.00
C VAL A 197 -17.67 10.02 10.91
N LYS A 198 -17.56 9.89 12.24
CA LYS A 198 -18.36 10.65 13.21
C LYS A 198 -18.18 12.16 13.03
N ARG A 199 -16.98 12.60 12.65
CA ARG A 199 -16.65 14.01 12.39
C ARG A 199 -17.00 14.47 10.98
N GLY A 200 -17.45 13.56 10.11
CA GLY A 200 -17.87 13.87 8.75
C GLY A 200 -16.72 14.03 7.74
N ASN A 201 -15.49 13.69 8.11
CA ASN A 201 -14.29 13.86 7.28
C ASN A 201 -14.39 13.14 5.93
N GLN A 202 -15.04 11.98 5.86
CA GLN A 202 -15.24 11.21 4.62
C GLN A 202 -16.02 11.95 3.53
N ARG A 203 -16.67 13.06 3.86
CA ARG A 203 -17.47 13.84 2.91
C ARG A 203 -16.66 14.91 2.17
N ALA A 204 -15.46 15.23 2.67
CA ALA A 204 -14.57 16.25 2.11
C ALA A 204 -13.16 15.68 1.96
N THR A 205 -12.97 14.83 0.96
CA THR A 205 -11.71 14.18 0.63
C THR A 205 -11.34 14.43 -0.83
N PHE A 206 -10.06 14.25 -1.19
CA PHE A 206 -9.68 14.32 -2.60
C PHE A 206 -10.49 13.36 -3.49
N ALA A 207 -10.90 12.21 -2.95
CA ALA A 207 -11.72 11.25 -3.69
C ALA A 207 -13.12 11.80 -4.00
N THR A 208 -13.77 12.47 -3.04
CA THR A 208 -15.07 13.12 -3.27
C THR A 208 -14.97 14.25 -4.28
N ALA A 209 -13.90 15.05 -4.24
CA ALA A 209 -13.66 16.14 -5.18
C ALA A 209 -13.41 15.60 -6.61
N LEU A 210 -12.55 14.61 -6.76
CA LEU A 210 -12.23 14.00 -8.06
C LEU A 210 -13.43 13.24 -8.64
N SER A 211 -14.18 12.51 -7.82
CA SER A 211 -15.41 11.85 -8.26
C SER A 211 -16.44 12.87 -8.79
N ALA A 212 -16.61 14.00 -8.09
CA ALA A 212 -17.46 15.09 -8.56
C ALA A 212 -16.96 15.74 -9.86
N ALA A 213 -15.65 15.71 -10.11
CA ALA A 213 -15.02 16.15 -11.36
C ALA A 213 -15.08 15.11 -12.49
N GLY A 214 -15.78 13.98 -12.29
CA GLY A 214 -15.99 12.96 -13.31
C GLY A 214 -14.91 11.87 -13.38
N TYR A 215 -14.04 11.78 -12.39
CA TYR A 215 -13.07 10.70 -12.28
C TYR A 215 -13.73 9.38 -11.88
N ARG A 216 -13.24 8.29 -12.43
CA ARG A 216 -13.39 6.97 -11.83
C ARG A 216 -12.38 6.85 -10.70
N THR A 217 -12.83 6.54 -9.51
CA THR A 217 -11.99 6.52 -8.30
C THR A 217 -11.95 5.12 -7.70
N ALA A 218 -10.79 4.65 -7.31
CA ALA A 218 -10.65 3.36 -6.66
C ALA A 218 -9.78 3.47 -5.40
N MET A 219 -10.25 2.84 -4.30
CA MET A 219 -9.52 2.63 -3.06
C MET A 219 -9.32 1.14 -2.83
N MET A 220 -8.07 0.71 -2.66
CA MET A 220 -7.73 -0.71 -2.48
C MET A 220 -6.71 -0.88 -1.36
N GLY A 221 -6.91 -1.91 -0.52
CA GLY A 221 -5.98 -2.27 0.56
C GLY A 221 -6.36 -1.72 1.93
N LYS A 222 -5.45 -1.04 2.61
CA LYS A 222 -5.65 -0.47 3.96
C LYS A 222 -6.27 0.93 3.87
N TYR A 223 -7.45 1.11 4.46
CA TYR A 223 -8.09 2.43 4.58
C TYR A 223 -7.71 3.08 5.92
N LEU A 224 -8.51 2.93 6.95
CA LEU A 224 -8.29 3.43 8.30
C LEU A 224 -8.43 2.30 9.32
N ASN A 225 -7.67 2.33 10.40
CA ASN A 225 -7.79 1.36 11.49
C ASN A 225 -9.23 1.36 12.04
N GLY A 226 -9.75 0.18 12.33
CA GLY A 226 -11.15 0.03 12.77
C GLY A 226 -12.17 -0.05 11.64
N TYR A 227 -11.76 0.00 10.35
CA TYR A 227 -12.61 -0.38 9.24
C TYR A 227 -12.72 -1.91 9.17
N PHE A 228 -13.94 -2.45 9.06
CA PHE A 228 -14.21 -3.88 8.95
C PHE A 228 -15.07 -4.19 7.71
N PRO A 229 -14.60 -5.02 6.76
CA PRO A 229 -15.30 -5.33 5.50
C PRO A 229 -16.75 -5.80 5.67
N ALA A 230 -17.02 -6.59 6.71
CA ALA A 230 -18.35 -7.13 6.99
C ALA A 230 -19.32 -6.13 7.67
N LYS A 231 -18.81 -5.03 8.23
CA LYS A 231 -19.59 -4.08 9.03
C LYS A 231 -19.81 -2.74 8.33
N HIS A 232 -18.89 -2.34 7.48
CA HIS A 232 -18.85 -1.01 6.90
C HIS A 232 -19.04 -1.07 5.37
N ARG A 233 -19.60 -0.01 4.84
CA ARG A 233 -19.82 0.15 3.40
C ARG A 233 -18.66 0.89 2.76
N PRO A 234 -18.55 0.87 1.41
CA PRO A 234 -17.68 1.80 0.69
C PRO A 234 -17.99 3.25 1.07
N GLU A 235 -16.94 4.06 1.21
CA GLU A 235 -17.05 5.47 1.57
C GLU A 235 -17.38 6.35 0.36
N PRO A 236 -17.96 7.54 0.58
CA PRO A 236 -18.26 8.48 -0.50
C PRO A 236 -17.03 8.85 -1.33
N GLY A 237 -17.25 9.11 -2.62
CA GLY A 237 -16.21 9.54 -3.54
C GLY A 237 -15.44 8.38 -4.19
N TRP A 238 -15.66 7.14 -3.79
CA TRP A 238 -15.02 5.96 -4.36
C TRP A 238 -16.01 5.17 -5.24
N THR A 239 -15.71 5.03 -6.53
CA THR A 239 -16.51 4.27 -7.50
C THR A 239 -16.16 2.79 -7.53
N THR A 240 -14.98 2.43 -7.04
CA THR A 240 -14.52 1.06 -6.83
C THR A 240 -13.86 0.96 -5.46
N TRP A 241 -14.16 -0.10 -4.74
CA TRP A 241 -13.74 -0.31 -3.37
C TRP A 241 -13.26 -1.74 -3.17
N ALA A 242 -12.01 -1.94 -2.71
CA ALA A 242 -11.46 -3.26 -2.40
C ALA A 242 -10.60 -3.18 -1.12
N VAL A 243 -11.25 -2.94 0.02
CA VAL A 243 -10.58 -2.58 1.28
C VAL A 243 -10.63 -3.72 2.28
N ALA A 244 -9.47 -4.00 2.91
CA ALA A 244 -9.32 -4.95 4.00
C ALA A 244 -9.46 -4.27 5.38
N GLY A 245 -9.93 -5.02 6.36
CA GLY A 245 -9.90 -4.60 7.77
C GLY A 245 -8.63 -5.03 8.51
N HIS A 246 -8.22 -6.27 8.29
CA HIS A 246 -7.03 -6.89 8.87
C HIS A 246 -6.23 -7.60 7.77
N GLY A 247 -5.38 -6.85 7.08
CA GLY A 247 -4.51 -7.37 6.02
C GLY A 247 -3.04 -7.55 6.44
N TYR A 248 -2.71 -7.29 7.71
CA TYR A 248 -1.33 -7.22 8.20
C TYR A 248 -0.50 -8.49 7.96
N ALA A 249 -1.13 -9.66 8.05
CA ALA A 249 -0.46 -10.94 7.79
C ALA A 249 -0.30 -11.26 6.30
N GLU A 250 -0.84 -10.43 5.40
CA GLU A 250 -0.86 -10.64 3.94
C GLU A 250 -1.63 -11.89 3.48
N PHE A 251 -2.15 -12.69 4.41
CA PHE A 251 -2.93 -13.92 4.18
C PHE A 251 -4.12 -13.99 5.14
N THR A 252 -5.09 -14.85 4.84
CA THR A 252 -6.27 -15.10 5.70
C THR A 252 -7.01 -13.82 6.04
N TYR A 253 -7.38 -13.05 5.03
CA TYR A 253 -8.07 -11.76 5.15
C TYR A 253 -9.38 -11.74 4.35
N ALA A 254 -10.14 -10.68 4.53
CA ALA A 254 -11.31 -10.38 3.72
C ALA A 254 -11.21 -8.98 3.13
N LEU A 255 -11.65 -8.83 1.88
CA LEU A 255 -11.86 -7.55 1.21
C LEU A 255 -13.36 -7.25 1.14
N ASN A 256 -13.74 -6.02 1.42
CA ASN A 256 -15.01 -5.49 0.94
C ASN A 256 -14.79 -5.05 -0.52
N GLN A 257 -15.30 -5.81 -1.48
CA GLN A 257 -15.27 -5.47 -2.90
C GLN A 257 -16.64 -4.92 -3.31
N ASP A 258 -16.76 -3.60 -3.38
CA ASP A 258 -17.97 -2.88 -3.77
C ASP A 258 -19.23 -3.30 -2.97
N GLY A 259 -19.08 -3.53 -1.67
CA GLY A 259 -20.15 -3.96 -0.78
C GLY A 259 -20.27 -5.48 -0.60
N ARG A 260 -19.48 -6.27 -1.34
CA ARG A 260 -19.41 -7.73 -1.21
C ARG A 260 -18.16 -8.13 -0.45
N VAL A 261 -18.30 -8.92 0.61
CA VAL A 261 -17.17 -9.49 1.35
C VAL A 261 -16.60 -10.70 0.61
N VAL A 262 -15.32 -10.63 0.26
CA VAL A 262 -14.58 -11.71 -0.42
C VAL A 262 -13.45 -12.16 0.49
N HIS A 263 -13.40 -13.46 0.79
CA HIS A 263 -12.38 -14.06 1.65
C HIS A 263 -11.23 -14.64 0.83
N TYR A 264 -10.02 -14.46 1.32
CA TYR A 264 -8.77 -15.00 0.78
C TYR A 264 -8.13 -15.90 1.83
N GLY A 265 -7.44 -16.94 1.39
CA GLY A 265 -6.82 -17.94 2.26
C GLY A 265 -5.31 -17.77 2.42
N GLU A 266 -4.59 -18.92 2.39
CA GLU A 266 -3.15 -19.00 2.64
C GLU A 266 -2.35 -19.47 1.41
N ARG A 267 -3.00 -19.58 0.22
CA ARG A 267 -2.31 -19.98 -1.00
C ARG A 267 -1.38 -18.83 -1.46
N PRO A 268 -0.26 -19.13 -2.15
CA PRO A 268 0.63 -18.07 -2.65
C PRO A 268 -0.08 -16.98 -3.48
N GLU A 269 -1.11 -17.37 -4.25
CA GLU A 269 -1.92 -16.44 -5.04
C GLU A 269 -2.89 -15.59 -4.21
N ASP A 270 -3.07 -15.89 -2.92
CA ASP A 270 -3.89 -15.13 -1.99
C ASP A 270 -3.08 -14.03 -1.27
N TYR A 271 -1.77 -13.90 -1.56
CA TYR A 271 -0.93 -12.85 -0.97
C TYR A 271 -1.50 -11.46 -1.29
N LEU A 272 -1.84 -10.68 -0.25
CA LEU A 272 -2.68 -9.49 -0.38
C LEU A 272 -2.10 -8.45 -1.35
N THR A 273 -0.82 -8.14 -1.24
CA THR A 273 -0.16 -7.15 -2.12
C THR A 273 -0.26 -7.57 -3.59
N ASP A 274 -0.14 -8.88 -3.93
CA ASP A 274 -0.30 -9.37 -5.30
C ASP A 274 -1.77 -9.33 -5.77
N VAL A 275 -2.71 -9.61 -4.87
CA VAL A 275 -4.15 -9.47 -5.15
C VAL A 275 -4.49 -8.02 -5.47
N LEU A 276 -3.95 -7.07 -4.70
CA LEU A 276 -4.15 -5.63 -4.95
C LEU A 276 -3.56 -5.20 -6.29
N ALA A 277 -2.37 -5.68 -6.65
CA ALA A 277 -1.75 -5.42 -7.96
C ALA A 277 -2.68 -5.84 -9.12
N GLY A 278 -3.19 -7.07 -9.06
CA GLY A 278 -4.11 -7.61 -10.08
C GLY A 278 -5.45 -6.85 -10.15
N LEU A 279 -6.01 -6.44 -8.99
CA LEU A 279 -7.23 -5.63 -8.93
C LEU A 279 -6.99 -4.22 -9.50
N GLY A 280 -5.89 -3.57 -9.14
CA GLY A 280 -5.49 -2.26 -9.64
C GLY A 280 -5.27 -2.27 -11.15
N ALA A 281 -4.49 -3.23 -11.66
CA ALA A 281 -4.27 -3.39 -13.10
C ALA A 281 -5.58 -3.64 -13.87
N ARG A 282 -6.53 -4.36 -13.29
CA ARG A 282 -7.87 -4.55 -13.86
C ARG A 282 -8.65 -3.24 -13.89
N PHE A 283 -8.65 -2.48 -12.79
CA PHE A 283 -9.32 -1.18 -12.71
C PHE A 283 -8.77 -0.21 -13.76
N ILE A 284 -7.44 -0.14 -13.93
CA ILE A 284 -6.78 0.69 -14.96
C ILE A 284 -7.30 0.32 -16.35
N ARG A 285 -7.27 -0.98 -16.72
CA ARG A 285 -7.77 -1.44 -18.02
C ARG A 285 -9.24 -1.12 -18.25
N GLN A 286 -10.07 -1.26 -17.21
CA GLN A 286 -11.50 -0.92 -17.27
C GLN A 286 -11.78 0.58 -17.33
N SER A 287 -10.78 1.41 -16.99
CA SER A 287 -10.88 2.88 -17.00
C SER A 287 -10.34 3.50 -18.27
N ALA A 288 -9.94 2.69 -19.26
CA ALA A 288 -9.47 3.20 -20.55
C ALA A 288 -10.46 4.22 -21.16
N GLY A 289 -9.95 5.39 -21.56
CA GLY A 289 -10.75 6.48 -22.15
C GLY A 289 -11.46 7.41 -21.14
N ALA A 290 -11.34 7.17 -19.84
CA ALA A 290 -11.85 8.05 -18.80
C ALA A 290 -10.73 8.42 -17.82
N PRO A 291 -10.76 9.60 -17.19
CA PRO A 291 -9.80 9.94 -16.16
C PRO A 291 -10.05 9.07 -14.92
N PHE A 292 -8.97 8.64 -14.27
CA PHE A 292 -9.08 7.84 -13.06
C PHE A 292 -8.10 8.24 -11.96
N LEU A 293 -8.53 8.03 -10.73
CA LEU A 293 -7.70 7.99 -9.53
C LEU A 293 -7.69 6.53 -9.02
N LEU A 294 -6.53 5.96 -8.88
CA LEU A 294 -6.32 4.67 -8.20
C LEU A 294 -5.43 4.89 -6.98
N GLU A 295 -5.96 4.70 -5.79
CA GLU A 295 -5.16 4.56 -4.59
C GLU A 295 -5.02 3.09 -4.24
N ILE A 296 -3.78 2.62 -4.14
CA ILE A 296 -3.45 1.32 -3.55
C ILE A 296 -2.64 1.57 -2.29
N ALA A 297 -3.25 1.31 -1.16
CA ALA A 297 -2.63 1.40 0.14
C ALA A 297 -2.28 -0.01 0.64
N THR A 298 -0.99 -0.39 0.60
CA THR A 298 -0.53 -1.70 1.04
C THR A 298 -0.48 -1.80 2.55
N PHE A 299 -0.57 -3.01 3.10
CA PHE A 299 -0.20 -3.28 4.49
C PHE A 299 1.31 -3.46 4.63
N ALA A 300 1.98 -3.98 3.60
CA ALA A 300 3.44 -4.09 3.57
C ALA A 300 4.11 -2.70 3.56
N PRO A 301 5.23 -2.52 4.30
CA PRO A 301 5.97 -3.48 5.11
C PRO A 301 5.65 -3.48 6.61
N HIS A 302 4.41 -3.20 7.04
CA HIS A 302 3.97 -3.24 8.45
C HIS A 302 4.15 -4.62 9.10
N ALA A 303 4.28 -4.67 10.42
CA ALA A 303 4.31 -5.92 11.17
C ALA A 303 3.07 -6.80 10.89
N PRO A 304 3.22 -8.13 10.81
CA PRO A 304 4.36 -8.98 11.16
C PRO A 304 5.42 -9.14 10.06
N TYR A 305 5.50 -8.23 9.09
CA TYR A 305 6.53 -8.18 8.04
C TYR A 305 6.52 -9.43 7.14
N THR A 306 5.37 -9.90 6.73
CA THR A 306 5.21 -11.13 5.97
C THR A 306 5.63 -10.91 4.51
N PRO A 307 6.72 -11.50 4.02
CA PRO A 307 7.09 -11.40 2.62
C PRO A 307 6.23 -12.31 1.73
N ALA A 308 6.14 -11.98 0.45
CA ALA A 308 5.60 -12.93 -0.51
C ALA A 308 6.44 -14.23 -0.51
N PRO A 309 5.83 -15.42 -0.68
CA PRO A 309 6.57 -16.69 -0.61
C PRO A 309 7.76 -16.78 -1.57
N ARG A 310 7.68 -16.11 -2.73
CA ARG A 310 8.78 -16.04 -3.72
C ARG A 310 9.99 -15.24 -3.22
N ASP A 311 9.77 -14.28 -2.29
CA ASP A 311 10.77 -13.33 -1.82
C ASP A 311 11.32 -13.70 -0.42
N ALA A 312 10.77 -14.71 0.23
CA ALA A 312 11.07 -15.09 1.62
C ALA A 312 12.54 -15.48 1.88
N ASN A 313 13.30 -15.80 0.83
CA ASN A 313 14.73 -16.14 0.92
C ASN A 313 15.66 -15.03 0.37
N ALA A 314 15.11 -13.86 0.00
CA ALA A 314 15.94 -12.74 -0.42
C ALA A 314 16.75 -12.19 0.76
N PHE A 315 17.93 -11.65 0.45
CA PHE A 315 18.79 -10.93 1.41
C PHE A 315 19.15 -11.74 2.68
N PRO A 316 19.66 -12.97 2.62
CA PRO A 316 19.84 -13.87 3.78
C PRO A 316 20.68 -13.26 4.91
N ASP A 317 21.68 -12.42 4.56
CA ASP A 317 22.63 -11.82 5.51
C ASP A 317 22.33 -10.36 5.85
N LEU A 318 21.18 -9.83 5.36
CA LEU A 318 20.83 -8.42 5.57
C LEU A 318 20.58 -8.14 7.06
N ARG A 319 21.17 -7.05 7.52
CA ARG A 319 20.99 -6.49 8.86
C ARG A 319 20.41 -5.09 8.79
N ALA A 320 19.76 -4.67 9.87
CA ALA A 320 19.32 -3.28 10.02
C ALA A 320 20.53 -2.32 9.93
N PRO A 321 20.35 -1.10 9.46
CA PRO A 321 21.40 -0.10 9.44
C PRO A 321 22.04 0.09 10.83
N ARG A 322 23.35 0.34 10.85
CA ARG A 322 24.11 0.66 12.06
C ARG A 322 24.57 2.11 11.97
N THR A 323 23.57 3.02 11.97
CA THR A 323 23.82 4.45 12.06
C THR A 323 24.37 4.81 13.45
N PRO A 324 24.91 6.00 13.66
CA PRO A 324 25.28 6.47 15.00
C PRO A 324 24.12 6.43 16.01
N ALA A 325 22.86 6.56 15.55
CA ALA A 325 21.67 6.46 16.41
C ALA A 325 21.38 5.01 16.87
N PHE A 326 21.85 3.97 16.15
CA PHE A 326 21.55 2.59 16.50
C PHE A 326 22.14 2.22 17.88
N ASP A 327 21.28 1.80 18.82
CA ASP A 327 21.60 1.49 20.22
C ASP A 327 22.35 2.63 20.94
N SER A 328 22.17 3.88 20.47
CA SER A 328 22.79 5.05 21.09
C SER A 328 22.22 5.29 22.49
N GLN A 329 23.09 5.66 23.41
CA GLN A 329 22.65 6.07 24.75
C GLN A 329 21.88 7.38 24.65
N PRO A 330 20.67 7.49 25.25
CA PRO A 330 19.96 8.76 25.31
C PRO A 330 20.82 9.87 25.91
N ASP A 331 20.71 11.07 25.36
CA ASP A 331 21.35 12.28 25.88
C ASP A 331 20.88 12.55 27.32
N ALA A 332 21.73 13.19 28.12
CA ALA A 332 21.38 13.53 29.50
C ALA A 332 20.19 14.52 29.61
N ASN A 333 19.92 15.26 28.53
CA ASN A 333 18.78 16.19 28.44
C ASN A 333 17.62 15.63 27.60
N ALA A 334 17.69 14.37 27.15
CA ALA A 334 16.59 13.74 26.43
C ALA A 334 15.31 13.68 27.26
N ALA A 335 14.16 13.67 26.62
CA ALA A 335 12.88 13.55 27.29
C ALA A 335 12.80 12.28 28.15
N LYS A 336 12.10 12.37 29.28
CA LYS A 336 12.04 11.28 30.28
C LYS A 336 11.56 9.96 29.71
N TRP A 337 10.60 10.00 28.77
CA TRP A 337 10.08 8.79 28.15
C TRP A 337 11.18 7.99 27.42
N LEU A 338 12.22 8.66 26.89
CA LEU A 338 13.34 8.02 26.20
C LEU A 338 14.41 7.50 27.18
N THR A 339 14.69 8.24 28.26
CA THR A 339 15.80 7.92 29.19
C THR A 339 15.63 6.59 29.93
N VAL A 340 14.42 6.02 29.94
CA VAL A 340 14.15 4.70 30.56
C VAL A 340 14.59 3.52 29.68
N HIS A 341 14.96 3.76 28.42
CA HIS A 341 15.37 2.71 27.50
C HIS A 341 16.83 2.27 27.75
N THR A 342 16.97 0.98 28.02
CA THR A 342 18.28 0.37 28.30
C THR A 342 18.92 -0.13 27.02
N GLN A 343 20.25 -0.34 27.07
CA GLN A 343 21.01 -0.90 25.97
C GLN A 343 20.34 -2.16 25.39
N LEU A 344 20.35 -2.27 24.06
CA LEU A 344 19.81 -3.43 23.34
C LEU A 344 20.65 -4.67 23.63
N SER A 345 19.99 -5.75 24.00
CA SER A 345 20.66 -7.04 24.17
C SER A 345 21.02 -7.65 22.82
N ARG A 346 21.91 -8.64 22.81
CA ARG A 346 22.22 -9.42 21.59
C ARG A 346 20.96 -10.05 20.99
N THR A 347 20.02 -10.46 21.82
CA THR A 347 18.73 -11.03 21.37
C THR A 347 17.86 -9.97 20.71
N ASP A 348 17.79 -8.76 21.28
CA ASP A 348 17.06 -7.62 20.68
C ASP A 348 17.63 -7.28 19.31
N ILE A 349 18.97 -7.14 19.23
CA ILE A 349 19.66 -6.84 17.96
C ILE A 349 19.41 -7.92 16.90
N ALA A 350 19.45 -9.20 17.29
CA ALA A 350 19.17 -10.30 16.36
C ALA A 350 17.71 -10.30 15.90
N ALA A 351 16.77 -9.90 16.76
CA ALA A 351 15.37 -9.73 16.40
C ALA A 351 15.18 -8.57 15.42
N ILE A 352 15.78 -7.41 15.69
CA ILE A 352 15.77 -6.24 14.81
C ILE A 352 16.33 -6.59 13.42
N ASP A 353 17.47 -7.29 13.34
CA ASP A 353 18.08 -7.70 12.06
C ASP A 353 17.18 -8.65 11.27
N ARG A 354 16.53 -9.59 11.94
CA ARG A 354 15.57 -10.50 11.31
C ARG A 354 14.37 -9.74 10.77
N ASP A 355 13.84 -8.82 11.55
CA ASP A 355 12.63 -8.08 11.22
C ASP A 355 12.90 -7.05 10.10
N PHE A 356 14.05 -6.37 10.13
CA PHE A 356 14.49 -5.52 9.02
C PHE A 356 14.63 -6.29 7.70
N ARG A 357 15.19 -7.50 7.75
CA ARG A 357 15.29 -8.38 6.58
C ARG A 357 13.92 -8.72 6.02
N LYS A 358 12.97 -9.09 6.88
CA LYS A 358 11.59 -9.38 6.46
C LYS A 358 10.91 -8.16 5.83
N ARG A 359 11.14 -6.97 6.37
CA ARG A 359 10.64 -5.71 5.78
C ARG A 359 11.22 -5.49 4.38
N ALA A 360 12.53 -5.67 4.23
CA ALA A 360 13.19 -5.59 2.92
C ALA A 360 12.68 -6.65 1.92
N GLN A 361 12.32 -7.83 2.40
CA GLN A 361 11.69 -8.88 1.59
C GLN A 361 10.24 -8.52 1.19
N SER A 362 9.47 -7.94 2.11
CA SER A 362 8.06 -7.61 1.85
C SER A 362 7.90 -6.45 0.86
N VAL A 363 8.80 -5.47 0.84
CA VAL A 363 8.74 -4.37 -0.13
C VAL A 363 9.03 -4.80 -1.57
N LEU A 364 9.62 -5.98 -1.80
CA LEU A 364 9.78 -6.52 -3.16
C LEU A 364 8.44 -6.77 -3.85
N ALA A 365 7.42 -7.20 -3.10
CA ALA A 365 6.07 -7.35 -3.64
C ALA A 365 5.40 -6.01 -3.93
N VAL A 366 5.64 -4.98 -3.09
CA VAL A 366 5.18 -3.61 -3.35
C VAL A 366 5.84 -3.04 -4.60
N ASP A 367 7.14 -3.25 -4.78
CA ASP A 367 7.84 -2.83 -5.98
C ASP A 367 7.33 -3.53 -7.25
N ALA A 368 7.06 -4.84 -7.16
CA ALA A 368 6.47 -5.61 -8.27
C ALA A 368 5.05 -5.11 -8.60
N LEU A 369 4.24 -4.73 -7.60
CA LEU A 369 2.93 -4.11 -7.78
C LEU A 369 3.06 -2.82 -8.61
N ILE A 370 4.01 -1.95 -8.30
CA ILE A 370 4.26 -0.71 -9.05
C ILE A 370 4.53 -1.03 -10.53
N GLY A 371 5.42 -2.00 -10.80
CA GLY A 371 5.71 -2.42 -12.17
C GLY A 371 4.48 -2.97 -12.92
N GLU A 372 3.60 -3.72 -12.25
CA GLU A 372 2.35 -4.22 -12.84
C GLU A 372 1.38 -3.08 -13.18
N LEU A 373 1.25 -2.09 -12.32
CA LEU A 373 0.40 -0.92 -12.57
C LEU A 373 0.95 -0.07 -13.73
N GLN A 374 2.26 0.17 -13.78
CA GLN A 374 2.91 0.88 -14.88
C GLN A 374 2.68 0.16 -16.20
N ALA A 375 2.82 -1.17 -16.22
CA ALA A 375 2.53 -1.99 -17.40
C ALA A 375 1.05 -1.91 -17.82
N ALA A 376 0.12 -1.87 -16.85
CA ALA A 376 -1.31 -1.74 -17.13
C ALA A 376 -1.65 -0.36 -17.74
N VAL A 377 -1.03 0.72 -17.25
CA VAL A 377 -1.19 2.08 -17.80
C VAL A 377 -0.62 2.15 -19.22
N ALA A 378 0.55 1.54 -19.48
CA ALA A 378 1.14 1.46 -20.80
C ALA A 378 0.26 0.67 -21.79
N ALA A 379 -0.36 -0.42 -21.32
CA ALA A 379 -1.23 -1.25 -22.15
C ALA A 379 -2.50 -0.51 -22.65
N ILE A 380 -2.94 0.53 -21.96
CA ILE A 380 -4.06 1.39 -22.40
C ILE A 380 -3.57 2.68 -23.11
N GLY A 381 -2.25 2.83 -23.33
CA GLY A 381 -1.65 3.99 -24.00
C GLY A 381 -1.76 5.29 -23.20
N ALA A 382 -1.78 5.24 -21.86
CA ALA A 382 -2.01 6.39 -20.99
C ALA A 382 -0.76 6.83 -20.21
N GLN A 383 0.43 6.30 -20.49
CA GLN A 383 1.67 6.58 -19.77
C GLN A 383 2.02 8.08 -19.74
N ASP A 384 1.82 8.78 -20.85
CA ASP A 384 2.15 10.20 -20.98
C ASP A 384 1.10 11.12 -20.32
N ASN A 385 0.01 10.55 -19.80
CA ASN A 385 -1.08 11.28 -19.14
C ASN A 385 -1.40 10.70 -17.75
N THR A 386 -0.44 10.06 -17.10
CA THR A 386 -0.65 9.46 -15.76
C THR A 386 0.44 9.90 -14.80
N TYR A 387 0.03 10.42 -13.64
CA TYR A 387 0.90 10.63 -12.50
C TYR A 387 1.00 9.34 -11.69
N PHE A 388 2.23 8.95 -11.36
CA PHE A 388 2.50 7.95 -10.32
C PHE A 388 3.07 8.66 -9.11
N VAL A 389 2.45 8.45 -7.96
CA VAL A 389 2.85 9.03 -6.67
C VAL A 389 3.12 7.89 -5.70
N PHE A 390 4.33 7.83 -5.16
CA PHE A 390 4.75 6.84 -4.18
C PHE A 390 5.07 7.51 -2.85
N SER A 391 4.49 7.00 -1.76
CA SER A 391 4.73 7.50 -0.40
C SER A 391 4.47 6.42 0.66
N SER A 392 4.65 6.80 1.93
CA SER A 392 4.26 6.03 3.12
C SER A 392 3.39 6.89 4.04
N ASP A 393 2.56 6.25 4.84
CA ASP A 393 1.73 6.95 5.84
C ASP A 393 2.55 7.41 7.06
N ASN A 394 3.57 6.68 7.44
CA ASN A 394 4.58 7.05 8.43
C ASN A 394 5.88 6.26 8.19
N GLY A 395 6.95 6.69 8.85
CA GLY A 395 8.22 5.99 8.92
C GLY A 395 8.24 4.92 10.02
N TYR A 396 9.43 4.39 10.33
CA TYR A 396 9.59 3.31 11.29
C TYR A 396 11.04 3.18 11.76
N HIS A 397 11.29 3.24 13.06
CA HIS A 397 12.62 3.03 13.64
C HIS A 397 12.91 1.55 13.93
N MET A 398 14.19 1.16 13.91
CA MET A 398 14.64 -0.22 13.96
C MET A 398 15.92 -0.35 14.82
N GLY A 399 15.92 0.19 16.02
CA GLY A 399 17.03 0.13 16.97
C GLY A 399 17.70 1.46 17.27
N GLU A 400 17.31 2.54 16.58
CA GLU A 400 17.76 3.90 16.88
C GLU A 400 17.33 4.30 18.30
N HIS A 401 18.19 5.04 19.00
CA HIS A 401 17.94 5.54 20.37
C HIS A 401 17.58 4.44 21.40
N ARG A 402 18.07 3.19 21.20
CA ARG A 402 17.72 2.01 22.02
C ARG A 402 16.25 1.58 21.94
N LEU A 403 15.52 2.06 20.94
CA LEU A 403 14.13 1.69 20.73
C LEU A 403 14.03 0.35 20.00
N MET A 404 13.15 -0.53 20.45
CA MET A 404 12.72 -1.70 19.67
C MET A 404 11.90 -1.22 18.47
N PRO A 405 11.75 -2.06 17.41
CA PRO A 405 11.02 -1.67 16.21
C PRO A 405 9.67 -1.02 16.51
N GLY A 406 9.44 0.17 15.97
CA GLY A 406 8.24 0.96 16.25
C GLY A 406 8.19 2.29 15.52
N LYS A 407 7.29 3.14 15.97
CA LYS A 407 6.98 4.47 15.42
C LYS A 407 6.47 5.39 16.54
N MET A 408 5.78 6.48 16.23
CA MET A 408 5.13 7.45 17.13
C MET A 408 6.06 8.51 17.71
N THR A 409 7.34 8.52 17.32
CA THR A 409 8.29 9.55 17.77
C THR A 409 8.36 10.72 16.80
N ALA A 410 8.96 11.82 17.22
CA ALA A 410 9.26 12.96 16.37
C ALA A 410 10.59 12.84 15.62
N TYR A 411 11.30 11.71 15.75
CA TYR A 411 12.56 11.48 15.04
C TYR A 411 12.33 11.29 13.54
N ASP A 412 13.32 11.69 12.72
CA ASP A 412 13.25 11.57 11.27
C ASP A 412 12.96 10.14 10.78
N THR A 413 13.38 9.12 11.51
CA THR A 413 13.04 7.71 11.18
C THR A 413 11.55 7.44 11.12
N ASP A 414 10.75 8.19 11.86
CA ASP A 414 9.31 8.00 11.98
C ASP A 414 8.48 9.03 11.19
N ILE A 415 9.00 10.25 11.06
CA ILE A 415 8.24 11.36 10.45
C ILE A 415 8.67 11.68 9.02
N HIS A 416 9.92 11.37 8.62
CA HIS A 416 10.47 11.65 7.30
C HIS A 416 10.29 10.44 6.38
N VAL A 417 9.35 10.53 5.45
CA VAL A 417 8.98 9.43 4.54
C VAL A 417 9.26 9.79 3.08
N PRO A 418 9.37 8.81 2.17
CA PRO A 418 9.54 9.11 0.75
C PRO A 418 8.29 9.76 0.16
N LEU A 419 8.51 10.77 -0.69
CA LEU A 419 7.55 11.22 -1.68
C LEU A 419 8.26 11.32 -3.03
N ILE A 420 7.85 10.45 -3.98
CA ILE A 420 8.43 10.36 -5.31
C ILE A 420 7.30 10.44 -6.32
N VAL A 421 7.41 11.35 -7.28
CA VAL A 421 6.34 11.63 -8.26
C VAL A 421 6.90 11.62 -9.67
N THR A 422 6.26 10.85 -10.55
CA THR A 422 6.46 10.91 -12.00
C THR A 422 5.15 11.31 -12.69
N GLY A 423 5.21 11.88 -13.87
CA GLY A 423 4.01 12.18 -14.65
C GLY A 423 4.16 13.34 -15.63
N PRO A 424 3.06 13.77 -16.25
CA PRO A 424 3.09 14.85 -17.22
C PRO A 424 3.71 16.14 -16.66
N SER A 425 4.68 16.69 -17.38
CA SER A 425 5.38 17.93 -17.02
C SER A 425 6.18 17.88 -15.71
N VAL A 426 6.42 16.71 -15.16
CA VAL A 426 7.32 16.50 -14.01
C VAL A 426 8.75 16.34 -14.56
N PRO A 427 9.71 17.20 -14.20
CA PRO A 427 11.08 17.07 -14.67
C PRO A 427 11.77 15.83 -14.07
N ALA A 428 12.55 15.14 -14.92
CA ALA A 428 13.22 13.90 -14.55
C ALA A 428 14.47 14.13 -13.67
N GLY A 429 14.66 13.31 -12.65
CA GLY A 429 15.85 13.28 -11.80
C GLY A 429 16.03 14.52 -10.91
N VAL A 430 14.97 15.26 -10.65
CA VAL A 430 15.02 16.49 -9.83
C VAL A 430 14.76 16.15 -8.36
N VAL A 431 15.57 16.72 -7.49
CA VAL A 431 15.35 16.70 -6.04
C VAL A 431 14.80 18.07 -5.62
N VAL A 432 13.62 18.06 -4.98
CA VAL A 432 12.96 19.25 -4.41
C VAL A 432 13.34 19.35 -2.95
N ASP A 433 13.89 20.50 -2.57
CA ASP A 433 14.39 20.77 -1.22
C ASP A 433 13.38 21.50 -0.33
N GLU A 434 12.27 21.96 -0.89
CA GLU A 434 11.18 22.61 -0.16
C GLU A 434 10.51 21.63 0.81
N VAL A 435 10.18 22.12 2.02
CA VAL A 435 9.47 21.34 3.04
C VAL A 435 8.05 21.04 2.56
N ALA A 436 7.70 19.77 2.48
CA ALA A 436 6.36 19.29 2.11
C ALA A 436 5.82 18.36 3.19
N GLU A 437 4.52 18.20 3.25
CA GLU A 437 3.84 17.33 4.22
C GLU A 437 2.75 16.50 3.55
N ASN A 438 2.35 15.41 4.19
CA ASN A 438 1.30 14.54 3.68
C ASN A 438 -0.08 15.24 3.56
N VAL A 439 -0.33 16.27 4.33
CA VAL A 439 -1.50 17.16 4.22
C VAL A 439 -1.59 17.88 2.86
N ASP A 440 -0.47 17.99 2.14
CA ASP A 440 -0.39 18.62 0.82
C ASP A 440 -0.90 17.73 -0.32
N LEU A 441 -1.01 16.42 -0.11
CA LEU A 441 -1.42 15.48 -1.16
C LEU A 441 -2.87 15.72 -1.61
N CYS A 442 -3.77 16.00 -0.69
CA CYS A 442 -5.18 16.27 -1.03
C CYS A 442 -5.34 17.49 -1.96
N PRO A 443 -4.84 18.69 -1.64
CA PRO A 443 -4.92 19.83 -2.57
C PRO A 443 -4.12 19.58 -3.86
N THR A 444 -3.04 18.80 -3.83
CA THR A 444 -2.28 18.44 -5.02
C THR A 444 -3.11 17.58 -5.98
N PHE A 445 -3.75 16.53 -5.48
CA PHE A 445 -4.58 15.65 -6.32
C PHE A 445 -5.81 16.40 -6.86
N THR A 446 -6.45 17.25 -6.06
CA THR A 446 -7.57 18.06 -6.52
C THR A 446 -7.17 19.05 -7.60
N GLU A 447 -6.00 19.70 -7.50
CA GLU A 447 -5.49 20.61 -8.53
C GLU A 447 -5.09 19.86 -9.81
N LEU A 448 -4.34 18.75 -9.70
CA LEU A 448 -3.98 17.91 -10.85
C LEU A 448 -5.23 17.45 -11.60
N GLY A 449 -6.25 17.05 -10.86
CA GLY A 449 -7.54 16.61 -11.41
C GLY A 449 -8.46 17.74 -11.86
N LYS A 450 -8.06 19.01 -11.72
CA LYS A 450 -8.90 20.18 -12.01
C LYS A 450 -10.26 20.12 -11.31
N ALA A 451 -10.30 19.49 -10.13
CA ALA A 451 -11.48 19.40 -9.30
C ALA A 451 -11.70 20.71 -8.53
N ALA A 452 -12.94 20.93 -8.07
CA ALA A 452 -13.21 22.06 -7.19
C ALA A 452 -12.41 21.93 -5.89
N ALA A 453 -11.88 23.05 -5.42
CA ALA A 453 -11.18 23.10 -4.14
C ALA A 453 -12.13 22.71 -2.99
N LEU A 454 -11.63 21.88 -2.08
CA LEU A 454 -12.35 21.50 -0.89
C LEU A 454 -12.34 22.66 0.14
N PRO A 455 -13.37 22.82 0.95
CA PRO A 455 -13.36 23.80 2.02
C PRO A 455 -12.39 23.42 3.13
N SER A 456 -11.83 24.42 3.81
CA SER A 456 -11.03 24.24 5.04
C SER A 456 -9.83 23.29 4.87
N ILE A 457 -9.08 23.43 3.78
CA ILE A 457 -7.80 22.73 3.57
C ILE A 457 -6.68 23.52 4.27
N ASP A 458 -5.81 22.81 4.99
CA ASP A 458 -4.64 23.39 5.67
C ASP A 458 -3.37 23.27 4.82
N GLY A 459 -3.30 22.19 4.01
CA GLY A 459 -2.19 21.90 3.13
C GLY A 459 -2.09 22.83 1.92
N ARG A 460 -0.97 22.73 1.21
CA ARG A 460 -0.66 23.48 -0.03
C ARG A 460 -0.48 22.50 -1.18
N SER A 461 -0.98 22.86 -2.36
CA SER A 461 -0.71 22.07 -3.56
C SER A 461 0.78 22.06 -3.90
N LEU A 462 1.31 20.87 -4.16
CA LEU A 462 2.69 20.64 -4.63
C LEU A 462 2.85 20.87 -6.13
N VAL A 463 1.78 21.15 -6.88
CA VAL A 463 1.80 21.27 -8.34
C VAL A 463 2.84 22.29 -8.85
N PRO A 464 3.03 23.47 -8.24
CA PRO A 464 4.10 24.37 -8.65
C PRO A 464 5.49 23.74 -8.55
N LEU A 465 5.77 23.00 -7.46
CA LEU A 465 7.04 22.31 -7.25
C LEU A 465 7.19 21.14 -8.23
N LEU A 466 6.11 20.38 -8.49
CA LEU A 466 6.09 19.30 -9.48
C LEU A 466 6.36 19.79 -10.90
N ARG A 467 6.16 21.06 -11.20
CA ARG A 467 6.47 21.70 -12.48
C ARG A 467 7.85 22.38 -12.48
N GLY A 468 8.65 22.20 -11.42
CA GLY A 468 9.96 22.83 -11.28
C GLY A 468 9.91 24.35 -11.12
N GLN A 469 8.78 24.91 -10.67
CA GLN A 469 8.63 26.34 -10.45
C GLN A 469 9.28 26.75 -9.13
N LYS A 470 9.95 27.89 -9.13
CA LYS A 470 10.45 28.49 -7.88
C LYS A 470 9.31 29.17 -7.14
N VAL A 471 9.09 28.75 -5.90
CA VAL A 471 8.09 29.36 -5.01
C VAL A 471 8.82 30.06 -3.88
N THR A 472 8.62 31.38 -3.75
CA THR A 472 9.35 32.21 -2.78
C THR A 472 8.68 32.34 -1.43
N ASP A 473 7.40 32.00 -1.33
CA ASP A 473 6.57 32.07 -0.13
C ASP A 473 6.21 30.69 0.42
N TRP A 474 7.09 29.69 0.20
CA TRP A 474 6.87 28.32 0.67
C TRP A 474 7.05 28.20 2.18
N ARG A 475 6.48 27.14 2.78
CA ARG A 475 6.58 26.89 4.24
C ARG A 475 8.03 26.71 4.70
N ALA A 476 8.30 27.14 5.93
CA ALA A 476 9.60 27.00 6.56
C ALA A 476 9.77 25.65 7.29
N PHE A 477 8.66 25.08 7.78
CA PHE A 477 8.65 23.85 8.57
C PHE A 477 7.32 23.10 8.42
N ALA A 478 7.35 21.83 8.73
CA ALA A 478 6.22 20.92 8.86
C ALA A 478 5.75 20.87 10.33
N LEU A 479 4.45 20.56 10.56
CA LEU A 479 3.88 20.33 11.88
C LEU A 479 3.66 18.83 12.09
N VAL A 480 4.11 18.31 13.22
CA VAL A 480 3.82 16.95 13.68
C VAL A 480 3.04 17.00 14.99
N GLU A 481 1.87 16.37 15.03
CA GLU A 481 1.00 16.35 16.22
C GLU A 481 0.78 14.92 16.68
N HIS A 482 1.13 14.61 17.91
CA HIS A 482 0.98 13.29 18.50
C HIS A 482 0.20 13.33 19.81
N ARG A 483 -0.71 12.40 20.00
CA ARG A 483 -1.48 12.21 21.23
C ARG A 483 -1.14 10.88 21.88
N GLY A 484 -0.31 10.90 22.90
CA GLY A 484 0.15 9.74 23.62
C GLY A 484 -0.09 9.83 25.14
N PRO A 485 0.35 8.83 25.93
CA PRO A 485 0.80 7.53 25.45
C PRO A 485 -0.35 6.64 25.00
N HIS A 486 -0.09 5.75 24.03
CA HIS A 486 -1.05 4.75 23.59
C HIS A 486 -1.18 3.61 24.60
N LYS A 487 -2.40 3.19 24.92
CA LYS A 487 -2.68 2.18 25.96
C LYS A 487 -3.66 1.09 25.52
N ASP A 488 -4.22 1.17 24.31
CA ASP A 488 -5.18 0.18 23.81
C ASP A 488 -4.45 -1.06 23.28
N PRO A 489 -4.49 -2.22 23.98
CA PRO A 489 -3.81 -3.43 23.55
C PRO A 489 -4.50 -4.11 22.35
N THR A 490 -5.67 -3.63 21.93
CA THR A 490 -6.40 -4.16 20.77
C THR A 490 -6.05 -3.42 19.48
N ASP A 491 -5.32 -2.31 19.57
CA ASP A 491 -4.76 -1.62 18.41
C ASP A 491 -3.60 -2.46 17.84
N PRO A 492 -3.65 -2.85 16.55
CA PRO A 492 -2.52 -3.56 15.91
C PRO A 492 -1.22 -2.74 15.90
N ASP A 493 -1.32 -1.43 16.06
CA ASP A 493 -0.18 -0.49 16.18
C ASP A 493 0.17 -0.17 17.63
N ALA A 494 -0.42 -0.89 18.61
CA ALA A 494 -0.04 -0.69 20.01
C ALA A 494 1.47 -0.86 20.19
N PRO A 495 2.17 0.11 20.83
CA PRO A 495 3.61 0.06 20.93
C PRO A 495 4.05 -1.22 21.65
N ALA A 496 4.97 -1.95 21.02
CA ALA A 496 5.62 -3.09 21.67
C ALA A 496 6.43 -2.59 22.88
N MET A 497 6.74 -3.49 23.80
CA MET A 497 7.58 -3.14 24.93
C MET A 497 8.92 -2.57 24.45
N ARG A 498 9.27 -1.35 24.90
CA ARG A 498 10.51 -0.64 24.53
C ARG A 498 10.55 -0.11 23.09
N SER A 499 9.43 -0.05 22.35
CA SER A 499 9.40 0.51 21.00
C SER A 499 9.15 2.03 20.94
N GLY A 500 9.18 2.71 22.09
CA GLY A 500 8.78 4.11 22.19
C GLY A 500 7.25 4.26 22.34
N ASN A 501 6.87 5.07 23.30
CA ASN A 501 5.47 5.43 23.53
C ASN A 501 5.46 6.80 24.22
N PRO A 502 5.83 7.87 23.47
CA PRO A 502 5.93 9.21 24.05
C PRO A 502 4.58 9.69 24.55
N ILE A 503 4.62 10.62 25.50
CA ILE A 503 3.44 11.40 25.88
C ILE A 503 3.07 12.34 24.73
N THR A 504 1.93 13.00 24.82
CA THR A 504 1.48 14.00 23.83
C THR A 504 2.57 15.04 23.56
N TYR A 505 2.80 15.32 22.28
CA TYR A 505 3.71 16.37 21.83
C TYR A 505 3.21 17.06 20.56
N GLU A 506 3.67 18.29 20.36
CA GLU A 506 3.67 18.99 19.06
C GLU A 506 5.13 19.25 18.67
N ALA A 507 5.45 19.01 17.38
CA ALA A 507 6.78 19.26 16.87
C ALA A 507 6.75 20.05 15.56
N ILE A 508 7.80 20.84 15.32
CA ILE A 508 8.06 21.47 14.03
C ILE A 508 9.36 20.93 13.44
N ARG A 509 9.30 20.52 12.18
CA ARG A 509 10.42 19.99 11.42
C ARG A 509 10.78 20.96 10.29
N ALA A 510 11.84 21.74 10.49
CA ALA A 510 12.44 22.59 9.48
C ALA A 510 13.49 21.80 8.66
N LYS A 511 14.09 22.40 7.62
CA LYS A 511 15.09 21.72 6.78
C LYS A 511 16.30 21.19 7.56
N ALA A 512 16.73 21.87 8.59
CA ALA A 512 17.94 21.56 9.34
C ALA A 512 17.72 21.40 10.85
N SER A 513 16.49 21.39 11.32
CA SER A 513 16.21 21.25 12.75
C SER A 513 14.88 20.60 13.05
N VAL A 514 14.80 19.95 14.21
CA VAL A 514 13.57 19.46 14.83
C VAL A 514 13.42 20.12 16.18
N TYR A 515 12.24 20.65 16.47
CA TYR A 515 11.87 21.15 17.78
C TYR A 515 10.61 20.46 18.27
N VAL A 516 10.62 19.95 19.51
CA VAL A 516 9.53 19.18 20.11
C VAL A 516 9.10 19.81 21.43
N GLU A 517 7.80 19.96 21.61
CA GLU A 517 7.17 20.37 22.87
C GLU A 517 6.29 19.25 23.41
N TYR A 518 6.63 18.74 24.59
CA TYR A 518 5.83 17.74 25.29
C TYR A 518 4.83 18.39 26.26
N GLU A 519 3.68 17.73 26.50
CA GLU A 519 2.60 18.23 27.37
C GLU A 519 3.02 18.44 28.82
N ASP A 520 4.07 17.75 29.28
CA ASP A 520 4.61 17.91 30.65
C ASP A 520 5.60 19.07 30.80
N GLY A 521 5.85 19.80 29.71
CA GLY A 521 6.76 20.94 29.66
C GLY A 521 8.18 20.62 29.24
N GLU A 522 8.53 19.35 28.99
CA GLU A 522 9.82 19.00 28.41
C GLU A 522 9.94 19.55 26.97
N ARG A 523 11.17 19.84 26.52
CA ARG A 523 11.47 20.40 25.22
C ARG A 523 12.72 19.73 24.63
N GLU A 524 12.70 19.49 23.34
CA GLU A 524 13.87 19.02 22.59
C GLU A 524 14.14 19.90 21.38
N PHE A 525 15.41 20.10 21.10
CA PHE A 525 15.86 20.75 19.86
C PHE A 525 17.09 20.01 19.33
N HIS A 526 16.99 19.55 18.08
CA HIS A 526 18.05 18.88 17.36
C HIS A 526 18.47 19.71 16.15
N ASP A 527 19.76 20.06 16.07
CA ASP A 527 20.38 20.70 14.92
C ASP A 527 20.89 19.63 13.96
N LEU A 528 20.14 19.33 12.92
CA LEU A 528 20.43 18.24 11.98
C LEU A 528 21.61 18.54 11.06
N ALA A 529 22.04 19.80 10.95
CA ALA A 529 23.24 20.13 10.20
C ALA A 529 24.52 19.61 10.87
N THR A 530 24.51 19.50 12.21
CA THR A 530 25.64 19.05 13.03
C THR A 530 25.38 17.71 13.71
N ASP A 531 24.12 17.29 13.80
CA ASP A 531 23.66 16.06 14.46
C ASP A 531 22.51 15.40 13.65
N PRO A 532 22.78 14.87 12.47
CA PRO A 532 21.77 14.30 11.59
C PRO A 532 21.11 13.02 12.14
N ASP A 533 21.68 12.43 13.19
CA ASP A 533 21.16 11.25 13.87
C ASP A 533 20.39 11.60 15.16
N GLU A 534 20.13 12.90 15.43
CA GLU A 534 19.30 13.40 16.54
C GLU A 534 19.76 12.89 17.93
N LEU A 535 21.09 12.80 18.14
CA LEU A 535 21.68 12.21 19.36
C LEU A 535 21.67 13.18 20.55
N ARG A 536 21.59 14.49 20.30
CA ARG A 536 21.79 15.52 21.33
C ARG A 536 20.62 16.47 21.39
N ASN A 537 19.97 16.56 22.54
CA ASN A 537 19.04 17.62 22.82
C ASN A 537 19.79 18.89 23.22
N THR A 538 19.81 19.89 22.34
CA THR A 538 20.53 21.14 22.56
C THR A 538 19.62 22.31 22.98
N PHE A 539 18.34 22.05 23.25
CA PHE A 539 17.35 23.08 23.61
C PHE A 539 17.81 23.96 24.78
N ALA A 540 18.38 23.38 25.83
CA ALA A 540 18.83 24.13 27.00
C ALA A 540 19.88 25.20 26.68
N ALA A 541 20.72 24.95 25.64
CA ALA A 541 21.79 25.85 25.21
C ALA A 541 21.32 26.98 24.26
N LEU A 542 20.09 26.93 23.76
CA LEU A 542 19.54 27.96 22.89
C LEU A 542 19.36 29.30 23.64
N PRO A 543 19.58 30.44 22.95
CA PRO A 543 19.19 31.77 23.49
C PRO A 543 17.68 31.84 23.80
N GLU A 544 17.29 32.56 24.83
CA GLU A 544 15.88 32.69 25.23
C GLU A 544 15.01 33.28 24.12
N ILE A 545 15.55 34.15 23.26
CA ILE A 545 14.84 34.71 22.11
C ILE A 545 14.51 33.63 21.08
N GLU A 546 15.40 32.63 20.87
CA GLU A 546 15.18 31.51 19.96
C GLU A 546 14.16 30.51 20.56
N LYS A 547 14.28 30.20 21.85
CA LYS A 547 13.29 29.38 22.58
C LYS A 547 11.88 29.95 22.46
N ALA A 548 11.75 31.27 22.69
CA ALA A 548 10.47 31.98 22.57
C ALA A 548 9.94 31.99 21.13
N ALA A 549 10.82 32.08 20.13
CA ALA A 549 10.43 32.05 18.73
C ALA A 549 9.97 30.65 18.27
N LEU A 550 10.65 29.60 18.73
CA LEU A 550 10.26 28.19 18.47
C LEU A 550 8.88 27.91 19.06
N HIS A 551 8.67 28.24 20.34
CA HIS A 551 7.37 28.11 20.99
C HIS A 551 6.27 28.88 20.23
N ALA A 552 6.52 30.14 19.90
CA ALA A 552 5.56 30.94 19.13
C ALA A 552 5.26 30.37 17.73
N ALA A 553 6.20 29.64 17.12
CA ALA A 553 5.98 28.97 15.84
C ALA A 553 5.06 27.76 15.99
N VAL A 554 5.29 26.90 17.00
CA VAL A 554 4.40 25.78 17.34
C VAL A 554 3.00 26.27 17.64
N GLU A 555 2.87 27.28 18.54
CA GLU A 555 1.58 27.85 18.91
C GLU A 555 0.81 28.44 17.72
N ALA A 556 1.52 29.04 16.76
CA ALA A 556 0.87 29.58 15.58
C ALA A 556 0.35 28.52 14.65
N VAL A 557 1.13 27.44 14.40
CA VAL A 557 0.75 26.43 13.40
C VAL A 557 -0.27 25.42 13.94
N LYS A 558 -0.21 25.02 15.21
CA LYS A 558 -1.20 24.12 15.81
C LYS A 558 -2.60 24.76 15.98
N ASN A 559 -2.71 26.07 15.81
CA ASN A 559 -3.97 26.83 15.87
C ASN A 559 -4.39 27.39 14.51
N CYS A 560 -3.82 26.93 13.41
CA CYS A 560 -4.28 27.30 12.08
C CYS A 560 -5.41 26.37 11.61
N HIS A 561 -6.35 26.85 10.80
CA HIS A 561 -7.56 26.09 10.41
C HIS A 561 -7.94 26.22 8.93
N ASP A 562 -7.08 26.82 8.12
CA ASP A 562 -7.24 26.89 6.66
C ASP A 562 -5.89 27.21 5.99
N ALA A 563 -5.81 27.03 4.69
CA ALA A 563 -4.59 27.25 3.91
C ALA A 563 -3.99 28.66 4.12
N LYS A 564 -4.81 29.68 4.35
CA LYS A 564 -4.34 31.06 4.56
C LYS A 564 -3.73 31.25 5.94
N SER A 565 -4.40 30.81 7.00
CA SER A 565 -3.90 30.90 8.38
C SER A 565 -2.68 30.00 8.56
N CYS A 566 -2.66 28.79 7.99
CA CYS A 566 -1.52 27.89 8.05
C CYS A 566 -0.32 28.42 7.25
N ALA A 567 -0.56 29.01 6.07
CA ALA A 567 0.49 29.69 5.32
C ALA A 567 1.11 30.88 6.06
N ALA A 568 0.30 31.64 6.81
CA ALA A 568 0.80 32.72 7.66
C ALA A 568 1.58 32.20 8.88
N ALA A 569 1.15 31.07 9.45
CA ALA A 569 1.77 30.44 10.61
C ALA A 569 3.15 29.84 10.32
N ASN A 570 3.34 29.20 9.14
CA ASN A 570 4.59 28.51 8.78
C ASN A 570 5.36 29.12 7.59
N GLY A 571 5.03 30.35 7.18
CA GLY A 571 5.66 31.01 6.03
C GLY A 571 7.14 31.38 6.25
N PRO A 572 7.83 31.83 5.16
CA PRO A 572 9.29 32.00 5.14
C PRO A 572 9.81 33.10 6.10
N GLY A 573 8.95 33.98 6.56
CA GLY A 573 9.33 34.99 7.59
C GLY A 573 9.76 34.34 8.91
N ARG A 574 9.30 33.13 9.21
CA ARG A 574 9.66 32.35 10.39
C ARG A 574 10.95 31.54 10.22
N ALA A 575 11.39 31.28 8.98
CA ALA A 575 12.62 30.53 8.70
C ALA A 575 13.89 31.19 9.27
N LYS A 576 13.88 32.49 9.46
CA LYS A 576 15.04 33.24 10.00
C LYS A 576 15.30 32.98 11.49
N THR A 577 14.30 32.45 12.20
CA THR A 577 14.34 32.14 13.62
C THR A 577 14.56 30.65 13.90
N LEU A 578 14.57 29.82 12.85
CA LEU A 578 14.63 28.35 12.93
C LEU A 578 15.94 27.79 12.33
N ARG A 579 17.01 28.59 12.26
CA ARG A 579 18.34 28.21 11.77
C ARG A 579 19.18 27.62 12.87
#